data_6ba3b4454b3cb7613c83ecce1d91af8e
#
_entry.id   6ba3b4454b3cb7613c83ecce1d91af8e
#
_cell.length_a   1.000
_cell.length_b   1.000
_cell.length_c   1.000
_cell.angle_alpha   90.00
_cell.angle_beta   90.00
_cell.angle_gamma   90.00
#
_symmetry.space_group_name_H-M   'P 1'
#
loop_
_entity.id
_entity.type
_entity.pdbx_description
1 polymer ?
#
loop_
_entity_poly.entity_id
_entity_poly.type
_entity_poly.pdbx_seq_one_letter_code
_entity_poly.pdbx_strand_id
1 'polypeptide(L)'
;FTGCYAIPAASYDLTIVLSNKTPTSAYRGMGPPPHFFVLEQLMDLAARGLGLDAAEIRRRNYIRPEQFPYTIPSGNEYDSGEYEAALDEALAISGYQEMRREQARARAAGRLVGIGVANTVEPGVFDWNAYAIVGMQAIGVPEGITVSIDVFGRITARVGFTSEGQGQYTVIAQLLADYFGAEMTDIAVVSVSTLGAPPS
;
A
#
# COMPACT_ATOMS: atom_id res chain seq x y z
N PHE A 1 2.42 -5.44 -11.92
CA PHE A 1 1.37 -4.49 -11.45
C PHE A 1 1.33 -3.26 -12.35
N THR A 2 0.14 -2.81 -12.70
CA THR A 2 -0.10 -1.55 -13.43
C THR A 2 -0.53 -0.42 -12.50
N GLY A 3 -0.39 -0.61 -11.19
CA GLY A 3 -0.86 0.34 -10.17
C GLY A 3 -2.36 0.57 -10.28
N CYS A 4 -2.79 1.79 -10.00
CA CYS A 4 -4.19 2.21 -10.10
C CYS A 4 -4.65 2.54 -11.54
N TYR A 5 -3.85 2.20 -12.55
CA TYR A 5 -4.11 2.60 -13.93
C TYR A 5 -4.71 1.47 -14.78
N ALA A 6 -5.68 1.82 -15.62
CA ALA A 6 -6.32 0.95 -16.60
C ALA A 6 -5.40 0.73 -17.82
N ILE A 7 -4.21 0.17 -17.59
CA ILE A 7 -3.23 -0.15 -18.62
C ILE A 7 -3.54 -1.56 -19.14
N PRO A 8 -3.87 -1.71 -20.44
CA PRO A 8 -4.36 -3.00 -20.95
C PRO A 8 -3.25 -4.03 -21.19
N ALA A 9 -1.99 -3.59 -21.30
CA ALA A 9 -0.86 -4.47 -21.52
C ALA A 9 0.41 -3.89 -20.93
N ALA A 10 1.25 -4.73 -20.34
CA ALA A 10 2.55 -4.36 -19.79
C ALA A 10 3.57 -5.45 -20.11
N SER A 11 4.80 -5.04 -20.39
CA SER A 11 5.94 -5.92 -20.62
C SER A 11 7.12 -5.47 -19.78
N TYR A 12 7.85 -6.41 -19.21
CA TYR A 12 9.02 -6.14 -18.37
C TYR A 12 10.20 -6.97 -18.86
N ASP A 13 11.33 -6.30 -19.11
CA ASP A 13 12.63 -6.95 -19.25
C ASP A 13 13.42 -6.73 -17.97
N LEU A 14 13.67 -7.80 -17.22
CA LEU A 14 14.39 -7.74 -15.96
C LEU A 14 15.76 -8.38 -16.09
N THR A 15 16.81 -7.58 -15.89
CA THR A 15 18.18 -8.08 -15.80
C THR A 15 18.66 -8.00 -14.36
N ILE A 16 18.93 -9.16 -13.76
CA ILE A 16 19.49 -9.24 -12.41
C ILE A 16 20.99 -9.27 -12.51
N VAL A 17 21.64 -8.29 -11.88
CA VAL A 17 23.10 -8.18 -11.86
C VAL A 17 23.65 -8.27 -10.45
N LEU A 18 24.78 -8.93 -10.30
CA LEU A 18 25.54 -8.97 -9.07
C LEU A 18 26.64 -7.90 -9.11
N SER A 19 26.91 -7.29 -8.00
CA SER A 19 27.98 -6.27 -7.86
C SER A 19 28.69 -6.42 -6.50
N ASN A 20 29.80 -5.72 -6.33
CA ASN A 20 30.55 -5.71 -5.06
C ASN A 20 29.90 -4.81 -3.99
N LYS A 21 28.58 -4.74 -3.97
CA LYS A 21 27.79 -4.03 -2.95
C LYS A 21 27.14 -5.03 -2.02
N THR A 22 26.73 -4.56 -0.86
CA THR A 22 25.90 -5.34 0.05
C THR A 22 24.66 -5.85 -0.70
N PRO A 23 24.36 -7.15 -0.63
CA PRO A 23 23.15 -7.70 -1.23
C PRO A 23 21.91 -6.97 -0.72
N THR A 24 20.97 -6.73 -1.64
CA THR A 24 19.65 -6.24 -1.26
C THR A 24 18.84 -7.38 -0.65
N SER A 25 18.03 -7.06 0.33
CA SER A 25 17.14 -8.00 0.99
C SER A 25 15.75 -7.38 1.14
N ALA A 26 14.80 -8.19 1.54
CA ALA A 26 13.46 -7.71 1.84
C ALA A 26 13.50 -6.64 2.95
N TYR A 27 12.86 -5.53 2.68
CA TYR A 27 12.60 -4.44 3.61
C TYR A 27 11.12 -4.11 3.51
N ARG A 28 10.50 -3.60 4.56
CA ARG A 28 9.06 -3.28 4.56
C ARG A 28 8.64 -2.56 3.28
N GLY A 29 7.64 -3.11 2.56
CA GLY A 29 7.24 -2.71 1.23
C GLY A 29 7.87 -3.53 0.09
N MET A 30 9.03 -4.14 0.30
CA MET A 30 9.71 -5.07 -0.62
C MET A 30 9.73 -4.61 -2.09
N GLY A 31 9.03 -5.33 -3.00
CA GLY A 31 8.93 -5.03 -4.43
C GLY A 31 8.10 -3.79 -4.79
N PRO A 32 6.94 -3.55 -4.18
CA PRO A 32 6.08 -2.40 -4.48
C PRO A 32 6.76 -1.04 -4.52
N PRO A 33 7.56 -0.59 -3.54
CA PRO A 33 8.19 0.73 -3.59
C PRO A 33 9.06 0.98 -4.84
N PRO A 34 10.03 0.12 -5.20
CA PRO A 34 10.80 0.33 -6.43
C PRO A 34 9.93 0.22 -7.69
N HIS A 35 8.92 -0.65 -7.70
CA HIS A 35 8.00 -0.76 -8.80
C HIS A 35 7.19 0.52 -9.00
N PHE A 36 6.57 1.05 -7.94
CA PHE A 36 5.82 2.30 -8.02
C PHE A 36 6.70 3.49 -8.36
N PHE A 37 7.94 3.52 -7.86
CA PHE A 37 8.89 4.53 -8.29
C PHE A 37 9.05 4.57 -9.82
N VAL A 38 9.24 3.41 -10.45
CA VAL A 38 9.37 3.32 -11.91
C VAL A 38 8.08 3.71 -12.62
N LEU A 39 6.94 3.15 -12.18
CA LEU A 39 5.64 3.41 -12.80
C LEU A 39 5.26 4.89 -12.74
N GLU A 40 5.41 5.51 -11.58
CA GLU A 40 5.05 6.91 -11.37
C GLU A 40 6.00 7.87 -12.11
N GLN A 41 7.30 7.50 -12.24
CA GLN A 41 8.22 8.23 -13.11
C GLN A 41 7.83 8.14 -14.59
N LEU A 42 7.35 6.98 -15.05
CA LEU A 42 6.83 6.82 -16.42
C LEU A 42 5.59 7.68 -16.65
N MET A 43 4.69 7.78 -15.67
CA MET A 43 3.54 8.68 -15.74
C MET A 43 3.96 10.15 -15.84
N ASP A 44 4.98 10.56 -15.08
CA ASP A 44 5.54 11.92 -15.16
C ASP A 44 6.24 12.19 -16.49
N LEU A 45 6.95 11.20 -17.05
CA LEU A 45 7.56 11.30 -18.37
C LEU A 45 6.51 11.46 -19.46
N ALA A 46 5.45 10.65 -19.41
CA ALA A 46 4.33 10.73 -20.33
C ALA A 46 3.60 12.08 -20.22
N ALA A 47 3.37 12.58 -18.99
CA ALA A 47 2.77 13.90 -18.78
C ALA A 47 3.58 15.00 -19.46
N ARG A 48 4.91 15.00 -19.25
CA ARG A 48 5.82 15.97 -19.89
C ARG A 48 5.81 15.87 -21.40
N GLY A 49 5.85 14.64 -21.94
CA GLY A 49 5.84 14.40 -23.37
C GLY A 49 4.55 14.86 -24.07
N LEU A 50 3.44 14.80 -23.36
CA LEU A 50 2.11 15.20 -23.84
C LEU A 50 1.74 16.65 -23.48
N GLY A 51 2.57 17.36 -22.72
CA GLY A 51 2.27 18.70 -22.23
C GLY A 51 1.13 18.74 -21.22
N LEU A 52 0.89 17.64 -20.51
CA LEU A 52 -0.16 17.51 -19.51
C LEU A 52 0.38 17.77 -18.08
N ASP A 53 -0.52 18.15 -17.20
CA ASP A 53 -0.23 18.18 -15.78
C ASP A 53 -0.08 16.76 -15.23
N ALA A 54 0.80 16.58 -14.20
CA ALA A 54 1.07 15.28 -13.61
C ALA A 54 -0.16 14.64 -12.94
N ALA A 55 -1.03 15.44 -12.34
CA ALA A 55 -2.29 14.96 -11.78
C ALA A 55 -3.29 14.59 -12.89
N GLU A 56 -3.35 15.39 -13.95
CA GLU A 56 -4.30 15.21 -15.04
C GLU A 56 -4.05 13.90 -15.81
N ILE A 57 -2.78 13.55 -16.10
CA ILE A 57 -2.50 12.28 -16.78
C ILE A 57 -2.91 11.09 -15.94
N ARG A 58 -2.75 11.15 -14.63
CA ARG A 58 -3.15 10.11 -13.69
C ARG A 58 -4.67 9.95 -13.71
N ARG A 59 -5.40 11.06 -13.57
CA ARG A 59 -6.87 11.07 -13.61
C ARG A 59 -7.43 10.41 -14.86
N ARG A 60 -6.85 10.69 -16.02
CA ARG A 60 -7.30 10.11 -17.31
C ARG A 60 -7.10 8.61 -17.42
N ASN A 61 -6.20 8.06 -16.63
CA ASN A 61 -5.79 6.66 -16.74
C ASN A 61 -6.24 5.80 -15.57
N TYR A 62 -6.94 6.33 -14.57
CA TYR A 62 -7.41 5.54 -13.45
C TYR A 62 -8.40 4.44 -13.85
N ILE A 63 -8.30 3.32 -13.16
CA ILE A 63 -9.38 2.34 -13.06
C ILE A 63 -10.54 3.04 -12.34
N ARG A 64 -11.71 3.04 -12.93
CA ARG A 64 -12.88 3.73 -12.40
C ARG A 64 -13.66 2.85 -11.43
N PRO A 65 -14.41 3.42 -10.46
CA PRO A 65 -15.18 2.65 -9.48
C PRO A 65 -16.11 1.61 -10.10
N GLU A 66 -16.74 1.92 -11.23
CA GLU A 66 -17.66 1.03 -11.94
C GLU A 66 -16.99 -0.14 -12.66
N GLN A 67 -15.65 -0.16 -12.73
CA GLN A 67 -14.88 -1.24 -13.37
C GLN A 67 -14.48 -2.35 -12.40
N PHE A 68 -14.68 -2.15 -11.10
CA PHE A 68 -14.35 -3.16 -10.11
C PHE A 68 -15.41 -4.27 -10.02
N PRO A 69 -15.00 -5.52 -9.73
CA PRO A 69 -13.63 -5.98 -9.57
C PRO A 69 -12.83 -5.91 -10.89
N TYR A 70 -11.58 -5.46 -10.82
CA TYR A 70 -10.75 -5.20 -12.00
C TYR A 70 -9.52 -6.12 -12.05
N THR A 71 -9.41 -6.93 -13.10
CA THR A 71 -8.25 -7.80 -13.31
C THR A 71 -7.17 -7.07 -14.11
N ILE A 72 -6.02 -6.87 -13.50
CA ILE A 72 -4.85 -6.26 -14.16
C ILE A 72 -4.13 -7.28 -15.07
N PRO A 73 -3.26 -6.83 -16.02
CA PRO A 73 -2.60 -7.74 -16.97
C PRO A 73 -1.78 -8.87 -16.36
N SER A 74 -1.34 -8.76 -15.12
CA SER A 74 -0.66 -9.83 -14.39
C SER A 74 -1.58 -10.92 -13.83
N GLY A 75 -2.90 -10.78 -13.97
CA GLY A 75 -3.90 -11.71 -13.48
C GLY A 75 -4.38 -11.46 -12.05
N ASN A 76 -3.82 -10.47 -11.34
CA ASN A 76 -4.33 -10.08 -10.02
C ASN A 76 -5.62 -9.29 -10.16
N GLU A 77 -6.54 -9.51 -9.23
CA GLU A 77 -7.80 -8.81 -9.14
C GLU A 77 -7.75 -7.73 -8.05
N TYR A 78 -8.25 -6.54 -8.39
CA TYR A 78 -8.51 -5.48 -7.43
C TYR A 78 -9.99 -5.47 -7.10
N ASP A 79 -10.33 -5.48 -5.82
CA ASP A 79 -11.70 -5.61 -5.34
C ASP A 79 -12.50 -4.31 -5.42
N SER A 80 -11.87 -3.18 -5.12
CA SER A 80 -12.52 -1.87 -5.04
C SER A 80 -11.51 -0.73 -5.15
N GLY A 81 -12.00 0.49 -5.35
CA GLY A 81 -11.16 1.70 -5.30
C GLY A 81 -11.88 2.95 -5.82
N GLU A 82 -11.50 4.09 -5.25
CA GLU A 82 -11.93 5.43 -5.68
C GLU A 82 -10.71 6.33 -5.86
N TYR A 83 -9.87 6.00 -6.82
CA TYR A 83 -8.55 6.62 -6.99
C TYR A 83 -8.62 8.10 -7.35
N GLU A 84 -9.63 8.51 -8.11
CA GLU A 84 -9.83 9.91 -8.48
C GLU A 84 -10.22 10.75 -7.26
N ALA A 85 -11.13 10.27 -6.42
CA ALA A 85 -11.54 10.96 -5.20
C ALA A 85 -10.35 11.15 -4.24
N ALA A 86 -9.53 10.11 -4.08
CA ALA A 86 -8.32 10.19 -3.24
C ALA A 86 -7.31 11.21 -3.78
N LEU A 87 -7.12 11.26 -5.12
CA LEU A 87 -6.28 12.27 -5.74
C LEU A 87 -6.83 13.67 -5.50
N ASP A 88 -8.11 13.89 -5.72
CA ASP A 88 -8.74 15.20 -5.59
C ASP A 88 -8.62 15.75 -4.17
N GLU A 89 -8.81 14.90 -3.17
CA GLU A 89 -8.61 15.28 -1.78
C GLU A 89 -7.15 15.62 -1.48
N ALA A 90 -6.20 14.81 -1.95
CA ALA A 90 -4.77 15.07 -1.79
C ALA A 90 -4.36 16.39 -2.44
N LEU A 91 -4.86 16.69 -3.63
CA LEU A 91 -4.59 17.94 -4.35
C LEU A 91 -5.21 19.15 -3.62
N ALA A 92 -6.40 18.99 -3.04
CA ALA A 92 -7.06 20.03 -2.26
C ALA A 92 -6.32 20.34 -0.95
N ILE A 93 -6.02 19.33 -0.15
CA ILE A 93 -5.34 19.46 1.15
C ILE A 93 -3.93 20.04 0.97
N SER A 94 -3.21 19.62 -0.06
CA SER A 94 -1.86 20.12 -0.34
C SER A 94 -1.82 21.54 -0.90
N GLY A 95 -2.95 22.07 -1.40
CA GLY A 95 -2.97 23.33 -2.12
C GLY A 95 -2.22 23.27 -3.46
N TYR A 96 -2.31 22.14 -4.14
CA TYR A 96 -1.53 21.79 -5.35
C TYR A 96 -1.51 22.92 -6.39
N GLN A 97 -2.64 23.55 -6.66
CA GLN A 97 -2.72 24.64 -7.64
C GLN A 97 -1.85 25.86 -7.27
N GLU A 98 -1.78 26.21 -5.97
CA GLU A 98 -0.88 27.29 -5.53
C GLU A 98 0.57 26.85 -5.59
N MET A 99 0.88 25.62 -5.21
CA MET A 99 2.23 25.08 -5.36
C MET A 99 2.70 25.11 -6.83
N ARG A 100 1.83 24.82 -7.79
CA ARG A 100 2.13 24.93 -9.22
C ARG A 100 2.40 26.37 -9.65
N ARG A 101 1.61 27.33 -9.15
CA ARG A 101 1.86 28.76 -9.41
C ARG A 101 3.18 29.23 -8.82
N GLU A 102 3.47 28.84 -7.58
CA GLU A 102 4.74 29.19 -6.94
C GLU A 102 5.94 28.54 -7.64
N GLN A 103 5.81 27.30 -8.09
CA GLN A 103 6.82 26.62 -8.90
C GLN A 103 7.15 27.41 -10.17
N ALA A 104 6.11 27.93 -10.86
CA ALA A 104 6.30 28.74 -12.06
C ALA A 104 7.02 30.06 -11.74
N ARG A 105 6.63 30.76 -10.66
CA ARG A 105 7.29 31.98 -10.19
C ARG A 105 8.74 31.72 -9.81
N ALA A 106 8.99 30.66 -9.07
CA ALA A 106 10.34 30.27 -8.66
C ALA A 106 11.24 30.01 -9.86
N ARG A 107 10.71 29.29 -10.85
CA ARG A 107 11.45 29.01 -12.10
C ARG A 107 11.78 30.30 -12.88
N ALA A 108 10.84 31.22 -12.99
CA ALA A 108 11.07 32.53 -13.61
C ALA A 108 12.15 33.35 -12.87
N ALA A 109 12.31 33.15 -11.57
CA ALA A 109 13.34 33.75 -10.73
C ALA A 109 14.64 32.91 -10.65
N GLY A 110 14.83 31.90 -11.52
CA GLY A 110 16.02 31.08 -11.55
C GLY A 110 16.10 30.03 -10.43
N ARG A 111 15.04 29.81 -9.64
CA ARG A 111 14.98 28.79 -8.58
C ARG A 111 14.24 27.53 -9.07
N LEU A 112 14.74 26.38 -8.69
CA LEU A 112 14.10 25.10 -9.01
C LEU A 112 13.30 24.60 -7.79
N VAL A 113 12.02 24.35 -8.00
CA VAL A 113 11.11 23.77 -7.02
C VAL A 113 10.55 22.49 -7.63
N GLY A 114 10.72 21.35 -6.94
CA GLY A 114 10.15 20.06 -7.32
C GLY A 114 8.77 19.86 -6.69
N ILE A 115 7.84 19.32 -7.46
CA ILE A 115 6.54 18.83 -6.99
C ILE A 115 6.38 17.43 -7.54
N GLY A 116 6.12 16.46 -6.67
CA GLY A 116 5.84 15.08 -7.06
C GLY A 116 4.41 14.71 -6.71
N VAL A 117 3.79 13.95 -7.61
CA VAL A 117 2.50 13.29 -7.39
C VAL A 117 2.73 11.81 -7.64
N ALA A 118 2.32 10.97 -6.71
CA ALA A 118 2.42 9.53 -6.85
C ALA A 118 1.18 8.85 -6.25
N ASN A 119 0.72 7.80 -6.89
CA ASN A 119 -0.37 6.96 -6.43
C ASN A 119 0.11 5.53 -6.27
N THR A 120 -0.17 4.92 -5.15
CA THR A 120 0.21 3.54 -4.86
C THR A 120 -1.01 2.71 -4.53
N VAL A 121 -1.04 1.49 -5.03
CA VAL A 121 -2.01 0.45 -4.67
C VAL A 121 -1.23 -0.74 -4.18
N GLU A 122 -1.37 -1.05 -2.92
CA GLU A 122 -0.67 -2.16 -2.28
C GLU A 122 -1.70 -3.13 -1.70
N PRO A 123 -1.51 -4.44 -1.85
CA PRO A 123 -2.43 -5.41 -1.26
C PRO A 123 -2.39 -5.30 0.26
N GLY A 124 -3.55 -5.19 0.89
CA GLY A 124 -3.67 -5.16 2.35
C GLY A 124 -3.40 -6.51 2.99
N VAL A 125 -3.76 -7.58 2.28
CA VAL A 125 -3.54 -8.97 2.68
C VAL A 125 -3.14 -9.78 1.46
N PHE A 126 -2.15 -10.66 1.60
CA PHE A 126 -1.88 -11.67 0.57
C PHE A 126 -2.82 -12.85 0.77
N ASP A 127 -3.69 -13.05 -0.21
CA ASP A 127 -4.53 -14.23 -0.28
C ASP A 127 -3.67 -15.50 -0.48
N TRP A 128 -4.09 -16.60 0.14
CA TRP A 128 -3.48 -17.92 -0.05
C TRP A 128 -3.35 -18.32 -1.52
N ASN A 129 -4.34 -17.98 -2.34
CA ASN A 129 -4.33 -18.30 -3.77
C ASN A 129 -3.23 -17.57 -4.53
N ALA A 130 -2.87 -16.34 -4.10
CA ALA A 130 -1.77 -15.59 -4.71
C ALA A 130 -0.42 -16.30 -4.49
N TYR A 131 -0.21 -16.92 -3.33
CA TYR A 131 0.98 -17.73 -3.07
C TYR A 131 0.99 -19.04 -3.85
N ALA A 132 -0.17 -19.66 -4.06
CA ALA A 132 -0.29 -20.85 -4.87
C ALA A 132 0.10 -20.61 -6.34
N ILE A 133 -0.26 -19.45 -6.91
CA ILE A 133 0.09 -19.07 -8.29
C ILE A 133 1.60 -18.99 -8.49
N VAL A 134 2.36 -18.53 -7.47
CA VAL A 134 3.83 -18.45 -7.55
C VAL A 134 4.54 -19.70 -7.03
N GLY A 135 3.82 -20.78 -6.77
CA GLY A 135 4.39 -22.04 -6.31
C GLY A 135 4.84 -22.05 -4.84
N MET A 136 4.38 -21.07 -4.05
CA MET A 136 4.76 -20.90 -2.65
C MET A 136 3.64 -21.37 -1.69
N GLN A 137 2.98 -22.45 -1.99
CA GLN A 137 1.84 -22.99 -1.24
C GLN A 137 2.09 -23.24 0.26
N ALA A 138 3.35 -23.30 0.66
CA ALA A 138 3.74 -23.53 2.07
C ALA A 138 3.99 -22.23 2.86
N ILE A 139 3.87 -21.06 2.26
CA ILE A 139 4.30 -19.78 2.88
C ILE A 139 3.13 -18.93 3.38
N GLY A 140 1.90 -19.22 3.02
CA GLY A 140 0.74 -18.56 3.61
C GLY A 140 0.37 -19.26 4.91
N VAL A 141 0.81 -18.75 6.04
CA VAL A 141 0.48 -19.35 7.33
C VAL A 141 -0.72 -18.62 7.92
N PRO A 142 -1.81 -19.32 8.26
CA PRO A 142 -2.89 -18.73 9.01
C PRO A 142 -2.38 -18.31 10.39
N GLU A 143 -2.41 -17.03 10.70
CA GLU A 143 -2.07 -16.53 12.02
C GLU A 143 -3.28 -16.64 12.95
N GLY A 144 -3.06 -17.19 14.14
CA GLY A 144 -4.05 -17.27 15.19
C GLY A 144 -3.86 -16.19 16.23
N ILE A 145 -4.97 -15.79 16.86
CA ILE A 145 -4.97 -14.92 18.05
C ILE A 145 -5.65 -15.65 19.19
N THR A 146 -5.01 -15.69 20.36
CA THR A 146 -5.66 -16.17 21.58
C THR A 146 -6.25 -15.00 22.34
N VAL A 147 -7.57 -14.98 22.49
CA VAL A 147 -8.27 -13.96 23.26
C VAL A 147 -8.71 -14.53 24.61
N SER A 148 -8.44 -13.81 25.68
CA SER A 148 -8.90 -14.13 27.02
C SER A 148 -9.58 -12.93 27.67
N ILE A 149 -10.65 -13.20 28.41
CA ILE A 149 -11.37 -12.20 29.20
C ILE A 149 -11.25 -12.59 30.66
N ASP A 150 -10.80 -11.68 31.49
CA ASP A 150 -10.70 -11.91 32.92
C ASP A 150 -12.01 -11.62 33.66
N VAL A 151 -12.05 -11.91 34.93
CA VAL A 151 -13.25 -11.72 35.76
C VAL A 151 -13.66 -10.26 35.96
N PHE A 152 -12.80 -9.32 35.58
CA PHE A 152 -13.05 -7.88 35.62
C PHE A 152 -13.44 -7.32 34.26
N GLY A 153 -13.59 -8.18 33.23
CA GLY A 153 -13.96 -7.78 31.88
C GLY A 153 -12.82 -7.28 31.02
N ARG A 154 -11.56 -7.36 31.47
CA ARG A 154 -10.41 -6.96 30.66
C ARG A 154 -10.10 -8.00 29.60
N ILE A 155 -9.90 -7.56 28.39
CA ILE A 155 -9.64 -8.41 27.23
C ILE A 155 -8.13 -8.39 26.93
N THR A 156 -7.54 -9.57 26.81
CA THR A 156 -6.14 -9.72 26.38
C THR A 156 -6.07 -10.57 25.13
N ALA A 157 -5.52 -9.99 24.06
CA ALA A 157 -5.21 -10.68 22.81
C ALA A 157 -3.72 -11.02 22.77
N ARG A 158 -3.37 -12.30 22.61
CA ARG A 158 -2.00 -12.78 22.44
C ARG A 158 -1.75 -13.09 20.99
N VAL A 159 -0.69 -12.50 20.43
CA VAL A 159 -0.29 -12.63 19.03
C VAL A 159 1.13 -13.18 18.92
N GLY A 160 1.40 -13.93 17.85
CA GLY A 160 2.72 -14.52 17.57
C GLY A 160 3.69 -13.60 16.83
N PHE A 161 3.30 -12.39 16.49
CA PHE A 161 4.11 -11.44 15.72
C PHE A 161 4.41 -10.15 16.50
N THR A 162 5.39 -9.41 16.00
CA THR A 162 5.74 -8.07 16.51
C THR A 162 5.35 -7.03 15.47
N SER A 163 4.69 -5.96 15.91
CA SER A 163 4.34 -4.85 15.01
C SER A 163 5.60 -4.11 14.55
N GLU A 164 5.70 -3.88 13.25
CA GLU A 164 6.79 -3.13 12.61
C GLU A 164 6.36 -1.68 12.29
N GLY A 165 5.34 -1.16 12.96
CA GLY A 165 4.84 0.19 12.81
C GLY A 165 3.59 0.33 11.95
N GLN A 166 2.97 -0.79 11.48
CA GLN A 166 1.75 -0.76 10.66
C GLN A 166 0.46 -0.62 11.47
N GLY A 167 0.55 -0.57 12.81
CA GLY A 167 -0.61 -0.38 13.68
C GLY A 167 -1.43 -1.64 13.93
N GLN A 168 -0.91 -2.84 13.68
CA GLN A 168 -1.65 -4.10 13.84
C GLN A 168 -2.26 -4.24 15.24
N TYR A 169 -1.56 -3.85 16.30
CA TYR A 169 -2.10 -3.93 17.67
C TYR A 169 -3.33 -3.03 17.85
N THR A 170 -3.30 -1.85 17.25
CA THR A 170 -4.45 -0.94 17.26
C THR A 170 -5.63 -1.53 16.49
N VAL A 171 -5.38 -2.06 15.30
CA VAL A 171 -6.44 -2.70 14.48
C VAL A 171 -7.07 -3.89 15.21
N ILE A 172 -6.25 -4.74 15.83
CA ILE A 172 -6.75 -5.87 16.63
C ILE A 172 -7.60 -5.37 17.79
N ALA A 173 -7.14 -4.34 18.51
CA ALA A 173 -7.91 -3.75 19.60
C ALA A 173 -9.26 -3.17 19.12
N GLN A 174 -9.28 -2.49 17.96
CA GLN A 174 -10.51 -1.98 17.35
C GLN A 174 -11.48 -3.11 17.01
N LEU A 175 -11.02 -4.16 16.32
CA LEU A 175 -11.86 -5.31 15.94
C LEU A 175 -12.44 -6.02 17.18
N LEU A 176 -11.66 -6.18 18.24
CA LEU A 176 -12.13 -6.79 19.47
C LEU A 176 -13.09 -5.87 20.23
N ALA A 177 -12.86 -4.56 20.23
CA ALA A 177 -13.76 -3.58 20.81
C ALA A 177 -15.14 -3.64 20.15
N ASP A 178 -15.16 -3.63 18.82
CA ASP A 178 -16.41 -3.74 18.05
C ASP A 178 -17.12 -5.09 18.28
N TYR A 179 -16.36 -6.19 18.33
CA TYR A 179 -16.93 -7.53 18.49
C TYR A 179 -17.55 -7.76 19.87
N PHE A 180 -16.86 -7.28 20.94
CA PHE A 180 -17.30 -7.49 22.31
C PHE A 180 -18.13 -6.33 22.89
N GLY A 181 -18.26 -5.23 22.16
CA GLY A 181 -18.89 -4.01 22.67
C GLY A 181 -18.12 -3.40 23.85
N ALA A 182 -16.79 -3.45 23.80
CA ALA A 182 -15.89 -2.97 24.84
C ALA A 182 -15.18 -1.68 24.42
N GLU A 183 -14.64 -0.95 25.41
CA GLU A 183 -13.77 0.19 25.12
C GLU A 183 -12.36 -0.30 24.71
N MET A 184 -11.71 0.38 23.78
CA MET A 184 -10.35 0.04 23.37
C MET A 184 -9.34 0.05 24.54
N THR A 185 -9.60 0.86 25.55
CA THR A 185 -8.78 0.97 26.78
C THR A 185 -8.81 -0.28 27.66
N ASP A 186 -9.82 -1.13 27.50
CA ASP A 186 -9.98 -2.39 28.21
C ASP A 186 -9.33 -3.57 27.49
N ILE A 187 -8.70 -3.31 26.34
CA ILE A 187 -8.10 -4.32 25.48
C ILE A 187 -6.60 -4.16 25.43
N ALA A 188 -5.89 -5.22 25.84
CA ALA A 188 -4.45 -5.32 25.71
C ALA A 188 -4.08 -6.29 24.58
N VAL A 189 -3.28 -5.82 23.61
CA VAL A 189 -2.68 -6.69 22.59
C VAL A 189 -1.22 -6.88 22.92
N VAL A 190 -0.82 -8.12 23.12
CA VAL A 190 0.54 -8.48 23.58
C VAL A 190 1.19 -9.49 22.64
N SER A 191 2.40 -9.21 22.21
CA SER A 191 3.25 -10.19 21.52
C SER A 191 3.79 -11.19 22.54
N VAL A 192 3.77 -12.46 22.18
CA VAL A 192 4.26 -13.54 23.04
C VAL A 192 5.35 -14.34 22.34
N SER A 193 6.12 -15.09 23.10
CA SER A 193 7.13 -15.98 22.54
C SER A 193 6.50 -17.14 21.79
N THR A 194 7.30 -17.84 20.98
CA THR A 194 6.86 -19.03 20.21
C THR A 194 6.29 -20.15 21.10
N LEU A 195 6.59 -20.17 22.40
CA LEU A 195 6.01 -21.12 23.35
C LEU A 195 4.59 -20.75 23.79
N GLY A 196 4.24 -19.48 23.69
CA GLY A 196 2.92 -18.97 24.09
C GLY A 196 2.08 -18.45 22.93
N ALA A 197 2.62 -18.47 21.72
CA ALA A 197 1.89 -18.07 20.54
C ALA A 197 0.84 -19.12 20.16
N PRO A 198 -0.32 -18.72 19.62
CA PRO A 198 -1.20 -19.65 18.94
C PRO A 198 -0.44 -20.38 17.83
N PRO A 199 -0.84 -21.60 17.48
CA PRO A 199 -0.27 -22.27 16.31
C PRO A 199 -0.46 -21.40 15.06
N SER A 200 0.59 -21.21 14.33
CA SER A 200 0.64 -20.49 13.07
C SER A 200 1.07 -21.45 11.96
#